data_b48f87d1365adeeefbc79febd5dbb8bd
#
_entry.id   b48f87d1365adeeefbc79febd5dbb8bd
#
_cell.length_a   1.000
_cell.length_b   1.000
_cell.length_c   1.000
_cell.angle_alpha   90.00
_cell.angle_beta   90.00
_cell.angle_gamma   90.00
#
_symmetry.space_group_name_H-M   'P 1'
#
loop_
_entity.id
_entity.type
_entity.pdbx_description
1 polymer ?
#
loop_
_entity_poly.entity_id
_entity_poly.type
_entity_poly.pdbx_seq_one_letter_code
_entity_poly.pdbx_strand_id
1 'polypeptide(L)'
;MQNRNLLKNLYLTIDPGLNTAIAIWTNNNHLIDTVEFTINKYKHKKDMTIEHKLTLMRLFLSSKIGKYLNYINHVHIESVELWGGSSLSYMAGIRGDLFLLSYLVGIYFEFFISKQINTYLVSAHTWKGQLAYNALLIRVTNILKLDENTYSEHAINALGLGLYTQGRLK
;
A
#
# COMPACT_ATOMS: atom_id res chain seq x y z
N MET A 1 -18.43 19.57 -15.70
CA MET A 1 -19.27 18.35 -15.47
C MET A 1 -18.68 17.02 -15.99
N GLN A 2 -17.44 16.97 -16.47
CA GLN A 2 -16.86 15.74 -17.08
C GLN A 2 -16.23 14.72 -16.09
N ASN A 3 -16.07 15.04 -14.81
CA ASN A 3 -15.29 14.17 -13.89
C ASN A 3 -16.09 13.10 -13.11
N ARG A 4 -17.43 13.09 -13.16
CA ARG A 4 -18.22 12.09 -12.38
C ARG A 4 -18.21 10.68 -12.98
N ASN A 5 -17.96 10.52 -14.27
CA ASN A 5 -17.95 9.20 -14.92
C ASN A 5 -16.61 8.45 -14.78
N LEU A 6 -15.51 9.14 -14.43
CA LEU A 6 -14.18 8.54 -14.25
C LEU A 6 -14.04 7.81 -12.89
N LEU A 7 -14.87 8.16 -11.91
CA LEU A 7 -14.78 7.59 -10.55
C LEU A 7 -15.59 6.30 -10.38
N LYS A 8 -16.27 5.80 -11.40
CA LYS A 8 -16.98 4.52 -11.32
C LYS A 8 -15.98 3.38 -11.45
N ASN A 9 -16.01 2.45 -10.49
CA ASN A 9 -15.20 1.23 -10.48
C ASN A 9 -13.69 1.50 -10.30
N LEU A 10 -13.32 1.89 -9.10
CA LEU A 10 -11.92 2.03 -8.69
C LEU A 10 -11.40 0.76 -8.05
N TYR A 11 -10.09 0.61 -8.05
CA TYR A 11 -9.42 -0.32 -7.16
C TYR A 11 -8.20 0.33 -6.51
N LEU A 12 -7.77 -0.26 -5.39
CA LEU A 12 -6.62 0.23 -4.63
C LEU A 12 -5.52 -0.81 -4.61
N THR A 13 -4.29 -0.31 -4.56
CA THR A 13 -3.11 -1.11 -4.18
C THR A 13 -2.39 -0.44 -3.03
N ILE A 14 -2.05 -1.21 -2.00
CA ILE A 14 -1.56 -0.70 -0.72
C ILE A 14 -0.23 -1.36 -0.37
N ASP A 15 0.78 -0.54 -0.13
CA ASP A 15 2.01 -0.92 0.58
C ASP A 15 1.85 -0.54 2.06
N PRO A 16 1.55 -1.50 2.95
CA PRO A 16 1.27 -1.22 4.35
C PRO A 16 2.56 -1.05 5.15
N GLY A 17 2.54 -0.15 6.11
CA GLY A 17 3.65 0.10 7.02
C GLY A 17 3.37 1.30 7.91
N LEU A 18 4.32 1.64 8.79
CA LEU A 18 4.26 2.93 9.50
C LEU A 18 4.46 4.13 8.56
N ASN A 19 4.95 3.83 7.37
CA ASN A 19 4.86 4.67 6.18
C ASN A 19 3.99 3.87 5.20
N THR A 20 2.71 4.17 5.13
CA THR A 20 1.78 3.51 4.19
C THR A 20 1.63 4.34 2.94
N ALA A 21 1.62 3.68 1.80
CA ALA A 21 1.23 4.28 0.53
C ALA A 21 0.06 3.53 -0.11
N ILE A 22 -0.79 4.29 -0.79
CA ILE A 22 -1.98 3.78 -1.48
C ILE A 22 -1.99 4.37 -2.88
N ALA A 23 -2.03 3.53 -3.90
CA ALA A 23 -2.30 3.96 -5.26
C ALA A 23 -3.76 3.65 -5.62
N ILE A 24 -4.42 4.61 -6.26
CA ILE A 24 -5.85 4.57 -6.62
C ILE A 24 -5.96 4.53 -8.13
N TRP A 25 -6.63 3.51 -8.63
CA TRP A 25 -6.70 3.20 -10.04
C TRP A 25 -8.14 3.12 -10.54
N THR A 26 -8.35 3.46 -11.81
CA THR A 26 -9.58 3.06 -12.51
C THR A 26 -9.48 1.63 -13.00
N ASN A 27 -10.62 0.98 -13.26
CA ASN A 27 -10.64 -0.34 -13.91
C ASN A 27 -9.99 -0.37 -15.31
N ASN A 28 -9.82 0.80 -15.93
CA ASN A 28 -9.10 0.93 -17.20
C ASN A 28 -7.59 1.16 -17.01
N ASN A 29 -7.07 0.83 -15.81
CA ASN A 29 -5.64 0.90 -15.49
C ASN A 29 -5.03 2.30 -15.51
N HIS A 30 -5.83 3.37 -15.36
CA HIS A 30 -5.33 4.72 -15.19
C HIS A 30 -5.13 5.03 -13.71
N LEU A 31 -3.97 5.56 -13.37
CA LEU A 31 -3.68 6.08 -12.04
C LEU A 31 -4.47 7.37 -11.82
N ILE A 32 -5.25 7.41 -10.73
CA ILE A 32 -6.05 8.58 -10.33
C ILE A 32 -5.30 9.42 -9.30
N ASP A 33 -4.73 8.75 -8.29
CA ASP A 33 -4.12 9.42 -7.15
C ASP A 33 -3.13 8.48 -6.45
N THR A 34 -2.19 9.07 -5.73
CA THR A 34 -1.31 8.35 -4.82
C THR A 34 -1.33 9.07 -3.48
N VAL A 35 -1.63 8.35 -2.43
CA VAL A 35 -1.78 8.91 -1.09
C VAL A 35 -0.77 8.26 -0.15
N GLU A 36 -0.03 9.06 0.58
CA GLU A 36 0.96 8.59 1.54
C GLU A 36 0.66 9.10 2.94
N PHE A 37 1.01 8.28 3.93
CA PHE A 37 0.98 8.64 5.34
C PHE A 37 2.21 8.10 6.06
N THR A 38 2.72 8.89 6.99
CA THR A 38 3.82 8.48 7.86
C THR A 38 3.61 8.97 9.29
N ILE A 39 3.72 8.08 10.25
CA ILE A 39 3.76 8.46 11.67
C ILE A 39 5.10 9.10 12.06
N ASN A 40 6.12 9.01 11.19
CA ASN A 40 7.42 9.62 11.44
C ASN A 40 7.39 11.14 11.57
N LYS A 41 6.32 11.77 11.08
CA LYS A 41 6.09 13.23 11.22
C LYS A 41 5.62 13.64 12.63
N TYR A 42 5.21 12.69 13.47
CA TYR A 42 4.76 13.00 14.83
C TYR A 42 5.95 13.13 15.78
N LYS A 43 6.03 14.26 16.50
CA LYS A 43 7.15 14.58 17.40
C LYS A 43 7.39 13.54 18.50
N HIS A 44 6.35 12.88 18.98
CA HIS A 44 6.38 11.90 20.07
C HIS A 44 6.19 10.45 19.60
N LYS A 45 6.57 10.12 18.38
CA LYS A 45 6.38 8.76 17.81
C LYS A 45 7.03 7.64 18.64
N LYS A 46 8.14 7.95 19.34
CA LYS A 46 8.85 6.95 20.18
C LYS A 46 8.05 6.56 21.42
N ASP A 47 7.21 7.48 21.92
CA ASP A 47 6.40 7.30 23.12
C ASP A 47 5.01 6.74 22.78
N MET A 48 4.69 6.57 21.50
CA MET A 48 3.40 6.02 21.08
C MET A 48 3.36 4.52 21.33
N THR A 49 2.31 4.07 22.00
CA THR A 49 2.00 2.65 22.10
C THR A 49 1.62 2.07 20.73
N ILE A 50 1.64 0.75 20.62
CA ILE A 50 1.23 0.04 19.38
C ILE A 50 -0.22 0.40 19.04
N GLU A 51 -1.12 0.42 20.04
CA GLU A 51 -2.53 0.74 19.86
C GLU A 51 -2.73 2.15 19.29
N HIS A 52 -1.98 3.15 19.79
CA HIS A 52 -2.03 4.50 19.25
C HIS A 52 -1.58 4.54 17.77
N LYS A 53 -0.49 3.84 17.45
CA LYS A 53 0.01 3.75 16.06
C LYS A 53 -1.05 3.14 15.14
N LEU A 54 -1.62 2.01 15.54
CA LEU A 54 -2.65 1.30 14.76
C LEU A 54 -3.91 2.15 14.59
N THR A 55 -4.35 2.84 15.67
CA THR A 55 -5.51 3.74 15.62
C THR A 55 -5.28 4.89 14.63
N LEU A 56 -4.12 5.54 14.68
CA LEU A 56 -3.78 6.62 13.75
C LEU A 56 -3.75 6.14 12.30
N MET A 57 -3.16 4.96 12.04
CA MET A 57 -3.09 4.39 10.70
C MET A 57 -4.50 4.08 10.15
N ARG A 58 -5.39 3.55 10.98
CA ARG A 58 -6.80 3.31 10.61
C ARG A 58 -7.57 4.60 10.34
N LEU A 59 -7.39 5.63 11.17
CA LEU A 59 -8.00 6.95 10.97
C LEU A 59 -7.50 7.60 9.67
N PHE A 60 -6.20 7.50 9.42
CA PHE A 60 -5.62 7.97 8.16
C PHE A 60 -6.28 7.28 6.96
N LEU A 61 -6.29 5.95 6.94
CA LEU A 61 -6.92 5.18 5.88
C LEU A 61 -8.34 5.69 5.64
N SER A 62 -9.17 5.74 6.69
CA SER A 62 -10.55 6.20 6.60
C SER A 62 -10.67 7.63 6.03
N SER A 63 -9.83 8.55 6.50
CA SER A 63 -9.90 9.96 6.09
C SER A 63 -9.49 10.18 4.63
N LYS A 64 -8.45 9.46 4.18
CA LYS A 64 -7.85 9.68 2.85
C LYS A 64 -8.61 8.99 1.72
N ILE A 65 -9.15 7.80 2.00
CA ILE A 65 -9.91 7.07 0.99
C ILE A 65 -11.42 7.27 1.10
N GLY A 66 -11.90 7.98 2.13
CA GLY A 66 -13.34 8.16 2.40
C GLY A 66 -14.14 8.65 1.19
N LYS A 67 -13.58 9.62 0.46
CA LYS A 67 -14.21 10.15 -0.77
C LYS A 67 -14.30 9.14 -1.92
N TYR A 68 -13.53 8.06 -1.87
CA TYR A 68 -13.49 7.03 -2.92
C TYR A 68 -14.25 5.76 -2.55
N LEU A 69 -14.59 5.54 -1.25
CA LEU A 69 -15.13 4.28 -0.73
C LEU A 69 -16.29 3.71 -1.55
N ASN A 70 -17.23 4.56 -1.95
CA ASN A 70 -18.41 4.14 -2.72
C ASN A 70 -18.11 3.74 -4.16
N TYR A 71 -16.88 3.91 -4.61
CA TYR A 71 -16.44 3.62 -5.96
C TYR A 71 -15.43 2.47 -6.03
N ILE A 72 -14.94 2.01 -4.86
CA ILE A 72 -13.93 0.95 -4.77
C ILE A 72 -14.60 -0.41 -4.89
N ASN A 73 -14.19 -1.20 -5.88
CA ASN A 73 -14.67 -2.56 -6.09
C ASN A 73 -13.77 -3.61 -5.44
N HIS A 74 -12.48 -3.39 -5.47
CA HIS A 74 -11.52 -4.33 -4.88
C HIS A 74 -10.23 -3.62 -4.44
N VAL A 75 -9.50 -4.30 -3.55
CA VAL A 75 -8.27 -3.80 -2.96
C VAL A 75 -7.24 -4.92 -2.96
N HIS A 76 -6.01 -4.60 -3.33
CA HIS A 76 -4.85 -5.47 -3.17
C HIS A 76 -3.93 -4.87 -2.11
N ILE A 77 -3.60 -5.64 -1.09
CA ILE A 77 -2.73 -5.22 0.01
C ILE A 77 -1.49 -6.11 -0.04
N GLU A 78 -0.29 -5.50 -0.03
CA GLU A 78 0.92 -6.28 0.14
C GLU A 78 0.88 -6.99 1.48
N SER A 79 1.06 -8.30 1.47
CA SER A 79 1.07 -9.11 2.69
C SER A 79 2.48 -9.28 3.23
N VAL A 80 2.53 -9.42 4.55
CA VAL A 80 3.78 -9.75 5.25
C VAL A 80 4.17 -11.18 4.96
N GLU A 81 5.42 -11.39 4.58
CA GLU A 81 6.02 -12.72 4.49
C GLU A 81 7.29 -12.79 5.30
N LEU A 82 7.43 -13.91 6.00
CA LEU A 82 8.70 -14.28 6.60
C LEU A 82 9.58 -14.92 5.54
N TRP A 83 10.58 -14.18 5.08
CA TRP A 83 11.63 -14.76 4.22
C TRP A 83 12.49 -15.70 5.08
N GLY A 84 12.29 -16.99 4.93
CA GLY A 84 13.14 -17.99 5.57
C GLY A 84 14.60 -17.78 5.17
N GLY A 85 15.48 -17.55 6.15
CA GLY A 85 16.93 -17.49 5.96
C GLY A 85 17.55 -16.10 5.79
N SER A 86 16.80 -15.00 5.75
CA SER A 86 17.42 -13.67 5.77
C SER A 86 17.66 -13.18 7.21
N SER A 87 18.88 -12.69 7.49
CA SER A 87 19.19 -12.05 8.79
C SER A 87 18.31 -10.85 9.09
N LEU A 88 17.87 -10.12 8.06
CA LEU A 88 16.97 -8.95 8.19
C LEU A 88 15.57 -9.35 8.64
N SER A 89 14.99 -10.43 8.10
CA SER A 89 13.69 -10.96 8.54
C SER A 89 13.72 -11.43 9.99
N TYR A 90 14.81 -12.10 10.39
CA TYR A 90 15.02 -12.52 11.77
C TYR A 90 15.10 -11.34 12.74
N MET A 91 15.87 -10.29 12.38
CA MET A 91 15.99 -9.08 13.20
C MET A 91 14.68 -8.28 13.28
N ALA A 92 13.92 -8.19 12.20
CA ALA A 92 12.61 -7.54 12.20
C ALA A 92 11.60 -8.31 13.08
N GLY A 93 11.67 -9.64 13.10
CA GLY A 93 10.89 -10.48 14.02
C GLY A 93 11.23 -10.22 15.49
N ILE A 94 12.52 -10.17 15.84
CA ILE A 94 12.98 -9.89 17.22
C ILE A 94 12.56 -8.49 17.68
N ARG A 95 12.60 -7.49 16.81
CA ARG A 95 12.19 -6.09 17.13
C ARG A 95 10.68 -5.89 17.22
N GLY A 96 9.89 -6.89 16.88
CA GLY A 96 8.44 -6.78 16.84
C GLY A 96 7.87 -6.02 15.61
N ASP A 97 8.72 -5.58 14.70
CA ASP A 97 8.30 -4.83 13.51
C ASP A 97 7.38 -5.65 12.60
N LEU A 98 7.65 -6.96 12.48
CA LEU A 98 6.81 -7.89 11.73
C LEU A 98 5.40 -8.05 12.34
N PHE A 99 5.30 -8.10 13.66
CA PHE A 99 4.00 -8.19 14.35
C PHE A 99 3.18 -6.93 14.10
N LEU A 100 3.82 -5.76 14.24
CA LEU A 100 3.15 -4.48 13.97
C LEU A 100 2.67 -4.39 12.52
N LEU A 101 3.49 -4.82 11.57
CA LEU A 101 3.13 -4.85 10.16
C LEU A 101 1.98 -5.83 9.89
N SER A 102 2.00 -7.01 10.52
CA SER A 102 0.92 -8.00 10.42
C SER A 102 -0.41 -7.45 10.97
N TYR A 103 -0.37 -6.73 12.11
CA TYR A 103 -1.56 -6.07 12.64
C TYR A 103 -2.10 -4.99 11.70
N LEU A 104 -1.22 -4.19 11.08
CA LEU A 104 -1.64 -3.18 10.10
C LEU A 104 -2.32 -3.79 8.89
N VAL A 105 -1.72 -4.85 8.33
CA VAL A 105 -2.33 -5.61 7.22
C VAL A 105 -3.70 -6.14 7.63
N GLY A 106 -3.83 -6.73 8.82
CA GLY A 106 -5.11 -7.24 9.35
C GLY A 106 -6.17 -6.12 9.51
N ILE A 107 -5.77 -4.96 10.05
CA ILE A 107 -6.67 -3.80 10.21
C ILE A 107 -7.15 -3.27 8.85
N TYR A 108 -6.26 -3.18 7.87
CA TYR A 108 -6.63 -2.72 6.53
C TYR A 108 -7.53 -3.73 5.83
N PHE A 109 -7.21 -5.02 5.93
CA PHE A 109 -8.03 -6.09 5.39
C PHE A 109 -9.45 -6.06 5.99
N GLU A 110 -9.56 -6.02 7.33
CA GLU A 110 -10.85 -5.93 8.05
C GLU A 110 -11.63 -4.69 7.64
N PHE A 111 -10.95 -3.53 7.54
CA PHE A 111 -11.60 -2.28 7.17
C PHE A 111 -12.34 -2.36 5.82
N PHE A 112 -11.76 -3.01 4.83
CA PHE A 112 -12.41 -3.15 3.52
C PHE A 112 -13.44 -4.27 3.48
N ILE A 113 -13.16 -5.42 4.11
CA ILE A 113 -14.10 -6.53 4.18
C ILE A 113 -15.40 -6.14 4.91
N SER A 114 -15.29 -5.38 6.02
CA SER A 114 -16.47 -4.87 6.74
C SER A 114 -17.34 -3.93 5.90
N LYS A 115 -16.83 -3.41 4.80
CA LYS A 115 -17.55 -2.60 3.81
C LYS A 115 -17.95 -3.37 2.56
N GLN A 116 -17.84 -4.71 2.60
CA GLN A 116 -18.16 -5.61 1.49
C GLN A 116 -17.32 -5.34 0.22
N ILE A 117 -16.10 -4.81 0.40
CA ILE A 117 -15.15 -4.61 -0.68
C ILE A 117 -14.25 -5.83 -0.80
N ASN A 118 -14.16 -6.41 -2.00
CA ASN A 118 -13.28 -7.55 -2.25
C ASN A 118 -11.83 -7.18 -1.96
N THR A 119 -11.20 -7.92 -1.05
CA THR A 119 -9.83 -7.59 -0.59
C THR A 119 -8.92 -8.81 -0.75
N TYR A 120 -7.77 -8.59 -1.37
CA TYR A 120 -6.79 -9.61 -1.70
C TYR A 120 -5.46 -9.29 -1.03
N LEU A 121 -4.85 -10.30 -0.42
CA LEU A 121 -3.48 -10.22 0.09
C LEU A 121 -2.53 -10.75 -0.98
N VAL A 122 -1.51 -9.97 -1.32
CA VAL A 122 -0.52 -10.33 -2.35
C VAL A 122 0.86 -10.27 -1.72
N SER A 123 1.57 -11.40 -1.69
CA SER A 123 2.90 -11.42 -1.10
C SER A 123 3.92 -10.64 -1.92
N ALA A 124 4.88 -10.01 -1.25
CA ALA A 124 5.99 -9.32 -1.91
C ALA A 124 6.76 -10.27 -2.84
N HIS A 125 6.92 -11.54 -2.43
CA HIS A 125 7.56 -12.54 -3.27
C HIS A 125 6.79 -12.80 -4.57
N THR A 126 5.47 -12.86 -4.49
CA THR A 126 4.61 -13.14 -5.64
C THR A 126 4.67 -12.02 -6.69
N TRP A 127 4.61 -10.76 -6.27
CA TRP A 127 4.51 -9.66 -7.22
C TRP A 127 5.85 -8.99 -7.57
N LYS A 128 6.77 -8.96 -6.61
CA LYS A 128 8.07 -8.28 -6.73
C LYS A 128 9.22 -9.28 -6.94
N GLY A 129 9.08 -10.51 -6.41
CA GLY A 129 10.14 -11.52 -6.46
C GLY A 129 11.43 -10.99 -5.84
N GLN A 130 12.54 -11.13 -6.58
CA GLN A 130 13.86 -10.62 -6.19
C GLN A 130 14.19 -9.26 -6.83
N LEU A 131 13.19 -8.56 -7.37
CA LEU A 131 13.42 -7.27 -8.02
C LEU A 131 13.93 -6.24 -7.01
N ALA A 132 15.16 -5.76 -7.22
CA ALA A 132 15.74 -4.71 -6.39
C ALA A 132 14.96 -3.39 -6.55
N TYR A 133 14.92 -2.56 -5.50
CA TYR A 133 14.17 -1.30 -5.50
C TYR A 133 14.49 -0.40 -6.69
N ASN A 134 15.77 -0.20 -7.02
CA ASN A 134 16.15 0.65 -8.17
C ASN A 134 15.59 0.14 -9.51
N ALA A 135 15.55 -1.18 -9.70
CA ALA A 135 14.97 -1.76 -10.89
C ALA A 135 13.44 -1.61 -10.93
N LEU A 136 12.79 -1.72 -9.76
CA LEU A 136 11.35 -1.45 -9.62
C LEU A 136 11.05 0.03 -9.91
N LEU A 137 11.79 0.95 -9.32
CA LEU A 137 11.66 2.40 -9.54
C LEU A 137 11.71 2.72 -11.04
N ILE A 138 12.76 2.30 -11.72
CA ILE A 138 12.92 2.54 -13.17
C ILE A 138 11.75 1.96 -13.98
N ARG A 139 11.29 0.74 -13.66
CA ARG A 139 10.18 0.12 -14.38
C ARG A 139 8.86 0.88 -14.15
N VAL A 140 8.54 1.19 -12.90
CA VAL A 140 7.31 1.91 -12.54
C VAL A 140 7.27 3.30 -13.18
N THR A 141 8.36 4.07 -13.06
CA THR A 141 8.44 5.43 -13.59
C THR A 141 8.37 5.45 -15.11
N ASN A 142 9.03 4.51 -15.80
CA ASN A 142 8.96 4.38 -17.25
C ASN A 142 7.55 4.01 -17.75
N ILE A 143 6.87 3.04 -17.10
CA ILE A 143 5.54 2.60 -17.51
C ILE A 143 4.50 3.70 -17.29
N LEU A 144 4.59 4.42 -16.17
CA LEU A 144 3.63 5.46 -15.80
C LEU A 144 4.05 6.86 -16.28
N LYS A 145 5.25 7.03 -16.83
CA LYS A 145 5.85 8.31 -17.26
C LYS A 145 5.91 9.32 -16.10
N LEU A 146 6.42 8.86 -14.95
CA LEU A 146 6.58 9.66 -13.74
C LEU A 146 8.01 10.16 -13.59
N ASP A 147 8.18 11.26 -12.85
CA ASP A 147 9.50 11.70 -12.39
C ASP A 147 9.95 10.82 -11.20
N GLU A 148 11.14 10.24 -11.29
CA GLU A 148 11.74 9.34 -10.30
C GLU A 148 11.85 9.98 -8.91
N ASN A 149 12.03 11.30 -8.83
CA ASN A 149 12.23 12.03 -7.58
C ASN A 149 10.93 12.43 -6.85
N THR A 150 9.78 12.15 -7.45
CA THR A 150 8.49 12.64 -6.92
C THR A 150 7.90 11.71 -5.86
N TYR A 151 8.24 10.43 -5.89
CA TYR A 151 7.56 9.40 -5.11
C TYR A 151 8.50 8.74 -4.11
N SER A 152 7.98 8.44 -2.91
CA SER A 152 8.68 7.65 -1.91
C SER A 152 8.81 6.18 -2.34
N GLU A 153 9.69 5.44 -1.66
CA GLU A 153 9.81 3.99 -1.85
C GLU A 153 8.46 3.27 -1.66
N HIS A 154 7.69 3.66 -0.65
CA HIS A 154 6.38 3.07 -0.38
C HIS A 154 5.37 3.38 -1.49
N ALA A 155 5.38 4.60 -2.03
CA ALA A 155 4.54 4.94 -3.17
C ALA A 155 4.92 4.12 -4.41
N ILE A 156 6.20 3.94 -4.68
CA ILE A 156 6.68 3.08 -5.78
C ILE A 156 6.27 1.63 -5.59
N ASN A 157 6.31 1.10 -4.36
CA ASN A 157 5.83 -0.25 -4.07
C ASN A 157 4.31 -0.38 -4.33
N ALA A 158 3.50 0.57 -3.83
CA ALA A 158 2.05 0.57 -4.08
C ALA A 158 1.73 0.66 -5.58
N LEU A 159 2.45 1.51 -6.33
CA LEU A 159 2.33 1.63 -7.79
C LEU A 159 2.77 0.35 -8.51
N GLY A 160 3.89 -0.25 -8.09
CA GLY A 160 4.40 -1.50 -8.63
C GLY A 160 3.42 -2.65 -8.46
N LEU A 161 2.83 -2.80 -7.27
CA LEU A 161 1.77 -3.77 -7.00
C LEU A 161 0.57 -3.55 -7.94
N GLY A 162 0.18 -2.28 -8.18
CA GLY A 162 -0.87 -1.95 -9.13
C GLY A 162 -0.54 -2.36 -10.56
N LEU A 163 0.67 -2.10 -11.02
CA LEU A 163 1.10 -2.52 -12.35
C LEU A 163 1.19 -4.05 -12.47
N TYR A 164 1.57 -4.74 -11.41
CA TYR A 164 1.56 -6.21 -11.37
C TYR A 164 0.13 -6.75 -11.53
N THR A 165 -0.84 -6.26 -10.77
CA THR A 165 -2.24 -6.69 -10.86
C THR A 165 -2.87 -6.41 -12.23
N GLN A 166 -2.33 -5.44 -12.97
CA GLN A 166 -2.68 -5.13 -14.36
C GLN A 166 -1.95 -6.02 -15.39
N GLY A 167 -1.03 -6.88 -14.98
CA GLY A 167 -0.15 -7.65 -15.89
C GLY A 167 0.88 -6.80 -16.66
N ARG A 168 1.15 -5.57 -16.19
CA ARG A 168 2.07 -4.61 -16.83
C ARG A 168 3.47 -4.61 -16.23
N LEU A 169 3.64 -5.11 -15.02
CA LEU A 169 4.93 -5.34 -14.39
C LEU A 169 5.34 -6.79 -14.64
N LYS A 170 6.38 -6.98 -15.45
CA LYS A 170 6.99 -8.28 -15.76
C LYS A 170 8.45 -8.31 -15.31
#